data_89a7c5e10349efb36d67b3f26a47e87c
#
_entry.id   89a7c5e10349efb36d67b3f26a47e87c
#
_cell.length_a   1.000
_cell.length_b   1.000
_cell.length_c   1.000
_cell.angle_alpha   90.00
_cell.angle_beta   90.00
_cell.angle_gamma   90.00
#
_symmetry.space_group_name_H-M   'P 1'
#
loop_
_entity.id
_entity.type
_entity.pdbx_description
1 polymer ?
#
loop_
_entity_poly.entity_id
_entity_poly.type
_entity_poly.pdbx_seq_one_letter_code
_entity_poly.pdbx_strand_id
1 'polypeptide(L)'
;MSPLHWVVPLGAAFATGVATTLLWQAAQTKKEDRDNAGAVVEGNDLSLFYGNKEQLCTITKDAKFLPSEVYATLVQDAVVCCVDILLVRKKGHTKQALLVERSTEPAKGFWWLPGGRLLKGETYFDAAKRKAKEETGLSRVKCIQVLGVYNTFFSYSNWDTDQKKGTQTVNPIVLVELESDSKELKLDATSENSKWISLDPKDNELEDKYVRQALLRLRAWNPNYIRYR
;
A
#
# COMPACT_ATOMS: atom_id res chain seq x y z
N MET A 1 6.63 17.64 -79.32
CA MET A 1 6.74 16.41 -78.48
C MET A 1 7.68 16.78 -77.33
N SER A 2 7.15 17.13 -76.21
CA SER A 2 7.94 17.42 -74.98
C SER A 2 7.84 16.26 -74.02
N PRO A 3 8.92 15.82 -73.35
CA PRO A 3 8.85 14.74 -72.39
C PRO A 3 8.33 15.25 -71.03
N LEU A 4 7.33 14.52 -70.51
CA LEU A 4 6.81 14.72 -69.15
C LEU A 4 7.85 14.27 -68.15
N HIS A 5 8.37 15.20 -67.34
CA HIS A 5 9.14 14.91 -66.15
C HIS A 5 8.20 14.51 -65.01
N TRP A 6 8.32 13.26 -64.56
CA TRP A 6 7.68 12.80 -63.31
C TRP A 6 8.52 13.30 -62.13
N VAL A 7 8.01 14.30 -61.40
CA VAL A 7 8.57 14.69 -60.10
C VAL A 7 7.92 13.83 -59.06
N VAL A 8 8.67 12.90 -58.51
CA VAL A 8 8.28 12.11 -57.31
C VAL A 8 8.50 13.01 -56.10
N PRO A 9 7.48 13.30 -55.28
CA PRO A 9 7.69 14.13 -54.09
C PRO A 9 8.48 13.33 -53.02
N LEU A 10 9.68 13.81 -52.72
CA LEU A 10 10.59 13.30 -51.70
C LEU A 10 10.02 13.32 -50.25
N GLY A 11 8.81 13.84 -50.05
CA GLY A 11 8.20 13.95 -48.73
C GLY A 11 7.57 12.69 -48.19
N ALA A 12 7.22 11.70 -49.02
CA ALA A 12 6.51 10.50 -48.57
C ALA A 12 7.43 9.41 -47.96
N ALA A 13 8.72 9.41 -48.32
CA ALA A 13 9.67 8.41 -47.84
C ALA A 13 10.17 8.67 -46.42
N PHE A 14 10.21 9.93 -45.97
CA PHE A 14 10.63 10.27 -44.61
C PHE A 14 9.55 10.03 -43.56
N ALA A 15 8.28 10.20 -43.90
CA ALA A 15 7.17 9.99 -42.95
C ALA A 15 6.97 8.50 -42.60
N THR A 16 7.21 7.59 -43.55
CA THR A 16 7.09 6.15 -43.32
C THR A 16 8.23 5.56 -42.48
N GLY A 17 9.46 6.10 -42.64
CA GLY A 17 10.62 5.68 -41.85
C GLY A 17 10.53 6.07 -40.38
N VAL A 18 10.05 7.28 -40.09
CA VAL A 18 9.86 7.72 -38.67
C VAL A 18 8.73 6.98 -38.00
N ALA A 19 7.62 6.75 -38.70
CA ALA A 19 6.49 5.99 -38.14
C ALA A 19 6.86 4.51 -37.88
N THR A 20 7.60 3.87 -38.76
CA THR A 20 8.09 2.50 -38.56
C THR A 20 9.10 2.40 -37.42
N THR A 21 10.00 3.38 -37.28
CA THR A 21 10.96 3.42 -36.15
C THR A 21 10.25 3.63 -34.82
N LEU A 22 9.28 4.52 -34.73
CA LEU A 22 8.48 4.76 -33.51
C LEU A 22 7.64 3.54 -33.14
N LEU A 23 7.04 2.87 -34.12
CA LEU A 23 6.28 1.63 -33.90
C LEU A 23 7.21 0.47 -33.47
N TRP A 24 8.40 0.39 -34.04
CA TRP A 24 9.40 -0.61 -33.64
C TRP A 24 9.94 -0.34 -32.25
N GLN A 25 10.24 0.92 -31.90
CA GLN A 25 10.63 1.31 -30.54
C GLN A 25 9.51 1.04 -29.55
N ALA A 26 8.26 1.38 -29.86
CA ALA A 26 7.10 1.06 -29.00
C ALA A 26 6.86 -0.45 -28.85
N ALA A 27 7.16 -1.24 -29.88
CA ALA A 27 7.09 -2.72 -29.83
C ALA A 27 8.25 -3.31 -29.01
N GLN A 28 9.45 -2.74 -29.08
CA GLN A 28 10.58 -3.12 -28.24
C GLN A 28 10.33 -2.80 -26.78
N THR A 29 9.84 -1.61 -26.45
CA THR A 29 9.47 -1.23 -25.09
C THR A 29 8.40 -2.15 -24.51
N LYS A 30 7.36 -2.47 -25.32
CA LYS A 30 6.33 -3.45 -24.92
C LYS A 30 6.86 -4.87 -24.77
N LYS A 31 7.90 -5.24 -25.54
CA LYS A 31 8.55 -6.55 -25.40
C LYS A 31 9.42 -6.60 -24.17
N GLU A 32 10.22 -5.55 -23.93
CA GLU A 32 11.03 -5.41 -22.71
C GLU A 32 10.15 -5.36 -21.45
N ASP A 33 8.99 -4.67 -21.51
CA ASP A 33 8.00 -4.68 -20.43
C ASP A 33 7.37 -6.07 -20.21
N ARG A 34 7.16 -6.85 -21.27
CA ARG A 34 6.70 -8.25 -21.15
C ARG A 34 7.78 -9.18 -20.65
N ASP A 35 9.00 -9.04 -21.13
CA ASP A 35 10.13 -9.86 -20.72
C ASP A 35 10.54 -9.54 -19.27
N ASN A 36 10.39 -8.27 -18.84
CA ASN A 36 10.55 -7.85 -17.43
C ASN A 36 9.33 -8.19 -16.56
N ALA A 37 8.13 -8.23 -17.11
CA ALA A 37 6.93 -8.74 -16.40
C ALA A 37 6.99 -10.25 -16.16
N GLY A 38 7.76 -10.96 -17.00
CA GLY A 38 8.08 -12.39 -16.83
C GLY A 38 9.39 -12.65 -16.11
N ALA A 39 10.18 -11.60 -15.79
CA ALA A 39 11.39 -11.72 -14.99
C ALA A 39 10.99 -12.15 -13.59
N VAL A 40 10.96 -13.46 -13.47
CA VAL A 40 11.05 -14.28 -12.29
C VAL A 40 10.89 -13.46 -11.02
N VAL A 41 9.73 -13.58 -10.43
CA VAL A 41 9.55 -13.42 -8.98
C VAL A 41 10.49 -14.47 -8.34
N GLU A 42 11.80 -14.18 -8.35
CA GLU A 42 12.76 -14.96 -7.61
C GLU A 42 12.42 -14.85 -6.14
N GLY A 43 11.82 -15.92 -5.63
CA GLY A 43 11.46 -16.09 -4.24
C GLY A 43 10.28 -15.21 -3.82
N ASN A 44 9.12 -15.77 -3.67
CA ASN A 44 7.97 -15.31 -2.85
C ASN A 44 7.86 -13.79 -2.62
N ASP A 45 7.96 -12.96 -3.67
CA ASP A 45 7.65 -11.55 -3.54
C ASP A 45 6.12 -11.38 -3.41
N LEU A 46 5.69 -11.35 -2.17
CA LEU A 46 4.29 -11.19 -1.79
C LEU A 46 3.90 -9.71 -1.63
N SER A 47 4.76 -8.78 -2.08
CA SER A 47 4.50 -7.34 -1.99
C SER A 47 3.44 -6.84 -2.98
N LEU A 48 3.07 -7.68 -3.97
CA LEU A 48 2.01 -7.43 -4.94
C LEU A 48 2.18 -6.10 -5.70
N PHE A 49 3.32 -5.87 -6.32
CA PHE A 49 3.48 -4.73 -7.21
C PHE A 49 3.87 -5.17 -8.63
N TYR A 50 3.56 -4.31 -9.60
CA TYR A 50 3.99 -4.43 -10.98
C TYR A 50 4.94 -3.28 -11.32
N GLY A 51 6.08 -3.61 -11.94
CA GLY A 51 7.10 -2.64 -12.32
C GLY A 51 8.51 -3.16 -12.08
N ASN A 52 9.50 -2.46 -12.59
CA ASN A 52 10.90 -2.76 -12.35
C ASN A 52 11.53 -1.77 -11.34
N LYS A 53 12.75 -2.08 -10.89
CA LYS A 53 13.47 -1.24 -9.92
C LYS A 53 13.76 0.17 -10.43
N GLU A 54 14.00 0.33 -11.73
CA GLU A 54 14.29 1.63 -12.34
C GLU A 54 13.05 2.52 -12.33
N GLN A 55 11.88 1.97 -12.70
CA GLN A 55 10.60 2.68 -12.63
C GLN A 55 10.29 3.09 -11.19
N LEU A 56 10.47 2.20 -10.23
CA LEU A 56 10.27 2.49 -8.82
C LEU A 56 11.19 3.62 -8.35
N CYS A 57 12.49 3.53 -8.63
CA CYS A 57 13.48 4.55 -8.26
C CYS A 57 13.18 5.93 -8.88
N THR A 58 12.62 5.97 -10.10
CA THR A 58 12.25 7.22 -10.76
C THR A 58 11.10 7.92 -10.06
N ILE A 59 10.15 7.15 -9.50
CA ILE A 59 8.95 7.68 -8.86
C ILE A 59 9.20 8.13 -7.42
N THR A 60 10.13 7.48 -6.71
CA THR A 60 10.28 7.58 -5.24
C THR A 60 11.05 8.79 -4.75
N LYS A 61 11.83 9.45 -5.61
CA LYS A 61 12.84 10.42 -5.15
C LYS A 61 12.31 11.60 -4.34
N ASP A 62 11.01 11.86 -4.38
CA ASP A 62 10.40 13.05 -3.76
C ASP A 62 9.04 12.78 -3.10
N ALA A 63 8.86 11.62 -2.47
CA ALA A 63 7.64 11.34 -1.71
C ALA A 63 7.51 12.36 -0.57
N LYS A 64 6.66 13.38 -0.76
CA LYS A 64 6.38 14.42 0.23
C LYS A 64 4.94 14.36 0.68
N PHE A 65 4.69 14.82 1.89
CA PHE A 65 3.33 15.11 2.30
C PHE A 65 2.78 16.26 1.45
N LEU A 66 1.55 16.11 0.99
CA LEU A 66 0.85 17.17 0.28
C LEU A 66 0.58 18.33 1.24
N PRO A 67 0.53 19.60 0.75
CA PRO A 67 -0.01 20.70 1.52
C PRO A 67 -1.42 20.36 2.04
N SER A 68 -1.79 20.87 3.21
CA SER A 68 -3.03 20.50 3.90
C SER A 68 -4.28 20.72 3.06
N GLU A 69 -4.38 21.83 2.34
CA GLU A 69 -5.50 22.18 1.46
C GLU A 69 -5.60 21.23 0.25
N VAL A 70 -4.47 20.84 -0.32
CA VAL A 70 -4.42 19.88 -1.44
C VAL A 70 -4.84 18.49 -0.96
N TYR A 71 -4.38 18.12 0.24
CA TYR A 71 -4.76 16.83 0.83
C TYR A 71 -6.24 16.79 1.22
N ALA A 72 -6.79 17.89 1.74
CA ALA A 72 -8.22 18.00 2.03
C ALA A 72 -9.07 17.81 0.75
N THR A 73 -8.69 18.45 -0.35
CA THR A 73 -9.34 18.26 -1.65
C THR A 73 -9.25 16.78 -2.11
N LEU A 74 -8.08 16.16 -1.97
CA LEU A 74 -7.91 14.74 -2.31
C LEU A 74 -8.84 13.84 -1.48
N VAL A 75 -8.94 14.09 -0.17
CA VAL A 75 -9.82 13.31 0.73
C VAL A 75 -11.29 13.47 0.38
N GLN A 76 -11.70 14.68 0.00
CA GLN A 76 -13.10 14.99 -0.36
C GLN A 76 -13.52 14.44 -1.72
N ASP A 77 -12.63 14.39 -2.69
CA ASP A 77 -12.98 14.15 -4.10
C ASP A 77 -12.38 12.88 -4.69
N ALA A 78 -11.53 12.17 -3.95
CA ALA A 78 -10.89 10.94 -4.42
C ALA A 78 -10.81 9.85 -3.35
N VAL A 79 -10.66 8.62 -3.79
CA VAL A 79 -10.38 7.49 -2.88
C VAL A 79 -8.93 7.53 -2.45
N VAL A 80 -8.67 7.57 -1.14
CA VAL A 80 -7.31 7.59 -0.59
C VAL A 80 -6.80 6.16 -0.41
N CYS A 81 -5.65 5.84 -0.99
CA CYS A 81 -4.99 4.57 -0.72
C CYS A 81 -4.19 4.66 0.59
N CYS A 82 -4.48 3.75 1.51
CA CYS A 82 -3.75 3.58 2.77
C CYS A 82 -3.19 2.16 2.85
N VAL A 83 -2.28 1.92 3.77
CA VAL A 83 -1.80 0.59 4.14
C VAL A 83 -1.97 0.43 5.63
N ASP A 84 -2.72 -0.59 6.05
CA ASP A 84 -2.86 -0.94 7.45
C ASP A 84 -2.03 -2.20 7.75
N ILE A 85 -1.52 -2.30 8.96
CA ILE A 85 -0.62 -3.38 9.35
C ILE A 85 -1.21 -4.22 10.46
N LEU A 86 -1.32 -5.51 10.23
CA LEU A 86 -1.54 -6.47 11.30
C LEU A 86 -0.17 -6.82 11.90
N LEU A 87 0.27 -6.00 12.87
CA LEU A 87 1.58 -6.14 13.50
C LEU A 87 1.54 -7.19 14.58
N VAL A 88 2.31 -8.25 14.42
CA VAL A 88 2.27 -9.43 15.27
C VAL A 88 3.59 -9.62 16.01
N ARG A 89 3.50 -9.94 17.30
CA ARG A 89 4.62 -10.42 18.13
C ARG A 89 4.41 -11.84 18.62
N LYS A 90 5.50 -12.49 18.98
CA LYS A 90 5.49 -13.73 19.76
C LYS A 90 5.55 -13.39 21.24
N LYS A 91 4.71 -14.03 22.06
CA LYS A 91 4.75 -13.94 23.52
C LYS A 91 4.65 -15.34 24.11
N GLY A 92 5.79 -15.92 24.48
CA GLY A 92 5.85 -17.33 24.89
C GLY A 92 5.36 -18.25 23.77
N HIS A 93 4.32 -19.03 24.02
CA HIS A 93 3.71 -19.95 23.06
C HIS A 93 2.54 -19.35 22.28
N THR A 94 2.27 -18.07 22.41
CA THR A 94 1.17 -17.38 21.74
C THR A 94 1.68 -16.29 20.82
N LYS A 95 0.83 -15.88 19.89
CA LYS A 95 1.04 -14.68 19.08
C LYS A 95 -0.03 -13.65 19.41
N GLN A 96 0.34 -12.38 19.36
CA GLN A 96 -0.53 -11.25 19.65
C GLN A 96 -0.43 -10.21 18.56
N ALA A 97 -1.55 -9.55 18.24
CA ALA A 97 -1.58 -8.39 17.34
C ALA A 97 -1.63 -7.09 18.15
N LEU A 98 -0.97 -6.06 17.62
CA LEU A 98 -1.01 -4.71 18.17
C LEU A 98 -2.24 -3.97 17.63
N LEU A 99 -3.00 -3.36 18.53
CA LEU A 99 -3.96 -2.31 18.21
C LEU A 99 -3.50 -0.99 18.84
N VAL A 100 -3.87 0.11 18.20
CA VAL A 100 -3.69 1.48 18.68
C VAL A 100 -5.05 2.14 18.82
N GLU A 101 -5.21 2.98 19.83
CA GLU A 101 -6.40 3.81 20.01
C GLU A 101 -6.21 5.12 19.25
N ARG A 102 -7.08 5.40 18.30
CA ARG A 102 -6.98 6.58 17.45
C ARG A 102 -7.31 7.87 18.22
N SER A 103 -6.41 8.85 18.16
CA SER A 103 -6.60 10.18 18.77
C SER A 103 -7.33 11.16 17.85
N THR A 104 -7.39 10.87 16.54
CA THR A 104 -7.93 11.77 15.50
C THR A 104 -8.97 11.11 14.62
N GLU A 105 -9.83 11.93 14.01
CA GLU A 105 -10.78 11.45 12.99
C GLU A 105 -10.05 11.06 11.67
N PRO A 106 -10.63 10.15 10.91
CA PRO A 106 -11.81 9.36 11.19
C PRO A 106 -11.57 8.27 12.24
N ALA A 107 -12.63 7.78 12.87
CA ALA A 107 -12.65 6.72 13.87
C ALA A 107 -11.87 7.06 15.18
N LYS A 108 -11.92 8.31 15.63
CA LYS A 108 -11.36 8.74 16.92
C LYS A 108 -11.96 7.92 18.07
N GLY A 109 -11.10 7.46 18.99
CA GLY A 109 -11.48 6.63 20.15
C GLY A 109 -11.69 5.15 19.82
N PHE A 110 -11.56 4.75 18.54
CA PHE A 110 -11.64 3.34 18.18
C PHE A 110 -10.27 2.68 18.26
N TRP A 111 -10.28 1.42 18.67
CA TRP A 111 -9.12 0.54 18.57
C TRP A 111 -8.95 0.08 17.12
N TRP A 112 -7.81 0.38 16.53
CA TRP A 112 -7.57 0.18 15.11
C TRP A 112 -6.21 -0.48 14.84
N LEU A 113 -6.01 -0.97 13.62
CA LEU A 113 -4.71 -1.39 13.16
C LEU A 113 -3.82 -0.16 12.92
N PRO A 114 -2.53 -0.18 13.34
CA PRO A 114 -1.59 0.86 12.90
C PRO A 114 -1.57 0.94 11.37
N GLY A 115 -1.43 2.14 10.81
CA GLY A 115 -1.46 2.28 9.36
C GLY A 115 -1.57 3.73 8.91
N GLY A 116 -1.80 3.91 7.63
CA GLY A 116 -2.04 5.23 7.06
C GLY A 116 -1.69 5.32 5.59
N ARG A 117 -1.67 6.53 5.06
CA ARG A 117 -1.55 6.79 3.64
C ARG A 117 -0.32 6.12 3.00
N LEU A 118 -0.55 5.43 1.88
CA LEU A 118 0.49 5.00 0.97
C LEU A 118 1.09 6.23 0.28
N LEU A 119 2.39 6.38 0.30
CA LEU A 119 3.08 7.47 -0.41
C LEU A 119 3.41 7.02 -1.83
N LYS A 120 3.47 8.00 -2.73
CA LYS A 120 3.85 7.75 -4.11
C LYS A 120 5.23 7.11 -4.19
N GLY A 121 5.34 5.98 -4.89
CA GLY A 121 6.59 5.25 -5.07
C GLY A 121 6.89 4.20 -3.98
N GLU A 122 6.00 3.99 -3.02
CA GLU A 122 6.11 2.90 -2.06
C GLU A 122 5.38 1.66 -2.55
N THR A 123 5.97 0.49 -2.32
CA THR A 123 5.21 -0.76 -2.29
C THR A 123 4.41 -0.86 -0.99
N TYR A 124 3.44 -1.77 -0.94
CA TYR A 124 2.70 -2.04 0.30
C TYR A 124 3.62 -2.44 1.46
N PHE A 125 4.69 -3.19 1.16
CA PHE A 125 5.65 -3.62 2.18
C PHE A 125 6.54 -2.46 2.65
N ASP A 126 6.92 -1.53 1.76
CA ASP A 126 7.68 -0.34 2.15
C ASP A 126 6.83 0.56 3.04
N ALA A 127 5.59 0.82 2.65
CA ALA A 127 4.64 1.58 3.46
C ALA A 127 4.39 0.92 4.82
N ALA A 128 4.22 -0.42 4.85
CA ALA A 128 4.03 -1.16 6.10
C ALA A 128 5.23 -1.03 7.04
N LYS A 129 6.47 -1.16 6.55
CA LYS A 129 7.69 -0.95 7.35
C LYS A 129 7.81 0.48 7.86
N ARG A 130 7.54 1.46 6.99
CA ARG A 130 7.57 2.88 7.37
C ARG A 130 6.54 3.15 8.47
N LYS A 131 5.30 2.69 8.30
CA LYS A 131 4.23 2.89 9.28
C LYS A 131 4.48 2.18 10.59
N ALA A 132 5.01 0.95 10.59
CA ALA A 132 5.44 0.29 11.81
C ALA A 132 6.44 1.16 12.59
N LYS A 133 7.44 1.74 11.90
CA LYS A 133 8.43 2.61 12.53
C LYS A 133 7.84 3.95 13.01
N GLU A 134 7.03 4.61 12.18
CA GLU A 134 6.46 5.93 12.50
C GLU A 134 5.49 5.85 13.68
N GLU A 135 4.55 4.92 13.64
CA GLU A 135 3.44 4.87 14.60
C GLU A 135 3.75 4.09 15.88
N THR A 136 4.75 3.21 15.85
CA THR A 136 5.05 2.34 17.00
C THR A 136 6.51 2.37 17.46
N GLY A 137 7.38 3.04 16.72
CA GLY A 137 8.83 3.04 16.96
C GLY A 137 9.54 1.73 16.58
N LEU A 138 8.80 0.72 16.11
CA LEU A 138 9.33 -0.61 15.81
C LEU A 138 9.87 -0.67 14.39
N SER A 139 11.17 -0.86 14.23
CA SER A 139 11.84 -0.89 12.93
C SER A 139 12.35 -2.28 12.51
N ARG A 140 12.47 -3.23 13.45
CA ARG A 140 12.87 -4.61 13.13
C ARG A 140 11.61 -5.44 12.87
N VAL A 141 11.13 -5.35 11.66
CA VAL A 141 9.88 -5.99 11.25
C VAL A 141 10.06 -6.70 9.92
N LYS A 142 9.38 -7.82 9.77
CA LYS A 142 9.33 -8.60 8.53
C LYS A 142 7.91 -8.57 7.97
N CYS A 143 7.73 -8.05 6.76
CA CYS A 143 6.48 -8.18 6.03
C CYS A 143 6.34 -9.61 5.50
N ILE A 144 5.17 -10.20 5.69
CA ILE A 144 4.90 -11.61 5.35
C ILE A 144 3.98 -11.72 4.16
N GLN A 145 2.81 -11.03 4.20
CA GLN A 145 1.73 -11.25 3.25
C GLN A 145 0.76 -10.07 3.25
N VAL A 146 0.14 -9.79 2.10
CA VAL A 146 -1.08 -8.97 2.02
C VAL A 146 -2.27 -9.88 2.27
N LEU A 147 -2.96 -9.69 3.38
CA LEU A 147 -4.09 -10.54 3.80
C LEU A 147 -5.38 -10.25 3.05
N GLY A 148 -5.53 -9.03 2.55
CA GLY A 148 -6.69 -8.58 1.81
C GLY A 148 -6.67 -7.09 1.56
N VAL A 149 -7.60 -6.63 0.75
CA VAL A 149 -7.80 -5.21 0.45
C VAL A 149 -9.22 -4.85 0.85
N TYR A 150 -9.36 -3.81 1.66
CA TYR A 150 -10.62 -3.35 2.19
C TYR A 150 -10.97 -1.95 1.69
N ASN A 151 -12.25 -1.70 1.50
CA ASN A 151 -12.76 -0.34 1.42
C ASN A 151 -13.30 0.06 2.80
N THR A 152 -12.92 1.22 3.26
CA THR A 152 -13.51 1.84 4.45
C THR A 152 -14.21 3.14 4.06
N PHE A 153 -15.32 3.42 4.75
CA PHE A 153 -16.15 4.57 4.49
C PHE A 153 -16.41 5.26 5.83
N PHE A 154 -16.04 6.50 5.93
CA PHE A 154 -16.25 7.32 7.11
C PHE A 154 -17.06 8.54 6.70
N SER A 155 -18.17 8.77 7.39
CA SER A 155 -19.02 9.96 7.18
C SER A 155 -18.37 11.24 7.71
N TYR A 156 -17.28 11.10 8.47
CA TYR A 156 -16.62 12.20 9.16
C TYR A 156 -15.11 12.13 9.02
N SER A 157 -14.45 13.25 8.76
CA SER A 157 -13.01 13.36 8.66
C SER A 157 -12.55 14.77 9.00
N ASN A 158 -11.38 14.91 9.66
CA ASN A 158 -10.77 16.21 9.90
C ASN A 158 -10.38 16.97 8.63
N TRP A 159 -10.33 16.27 7.49
CA TRP A 159 -9.99 16.82 6.18
C TRP A 159 -11.21 17.22 5.36
N ASP A 160 -12.42 16.85 5.81
CA ASP A 160 -13.69 17.24 5.22
C ASP A 160 -14.35 18.30 6.11
N THR A 161 -13.90 19.55 5.95
CA THR A 161 -14.34 20.68 6.79
C THR A 161 -15.84 20.92 6.73
N ASP A 162 -16.45 20.63 5.60
CA ASP A 162 -17.90 20.79 5.42
C ASP A 162 -18.71 19.59 5.90
N GLN A 163 -18.05 18.50 6.25
CA GLN A 163 -18.66 17.24 6.75
C GLN A 163 -19.76 16.69 5.82
N LYS A 164 -19.60 16.90 4.51
CA LYS A 164 -20.64 16.57 3.52
C LYS A 164 -20.27 15.35 2.67
N LYS A 165 -18.99 15.10 2.49
CA LYS A 165 -18.49 14.07 1.57
C LYS A 165 -17.89 12.87 2.30
N GLY A 166 -17.37 13.07 3.51
CA GLY A 166 -16.70 12.03 4.28
C GLY A 166 -15.35 11.63 3.68
N THR A 167 -14.94 10.41 3.97
CA THR A 167 -13.68 9.85 3.47
C THR A 167 -13.89 8.42 3.04
N GLN A 168 -13.43 8.08 1.84
CA GLN A 168 -13.31 6.70 1.39
C GLN A 168 -11.83 6.34 1.28
N THR A 169 -11.46 5.16 1.82
CA THR A 169 -10.11 4.65 1.67
C THR A 169 -10.10 3.22 1.13
N VAL A 170 -9.03 2.88 0.42
CA VAL A 170 -8.69 1.52 0.03
C VAL A 170 -7.48 1.10 0.85
N ASN A 171 -7.63 0.02 1.63
CA ASN A 171 -6.67 -0.40 2.63
C ASN A 171 -6.22 -1.84 2.38
N PRO A 172 -5.09 -2.08 1.70
CA PRO A 172 -4.35 -3.33 1.85
C PRO A 172 -3.94 -3.54 3.31
N ILE A 173 -4.23 -4.71 3.86
CA ILE A 173 -3.77 -5.11 5.19
C ILE A 173 -2.56 -6.02 5.05
N VAL A 174 -1.42 -5.55 5.54
CA VAL A 174 -0.16 -6.29 5.51
C VAL A 174 0.08 -6.99 6.84
N LEU A 175 0.30 -8.31 6.80
CA LEU A 175 0.80 -9.05 7.94
C LEU A 175 2.27 -8.74 8.16
N VAL A 176 2.59 -8.25 9.34
CA VAL A 176 3.94 -7.84 9.73
C VAL A 176 4.33 -8.53 11.03
N GLU A 177 5.45 -9.22 11.06
CA GLU A 177 5.99 -9.85 12.27
C GLU A 177 7.12 -9.02 12.87
N LEU A 178 7.14 -8.89 14.19
CA LEU A 178 8.29 -8.42 14.92
C LEU A 178 9.40 -9.47 14.90
N GLU A 179 10.61 -9.06 14.53
CA GLU A 179 11.78 -9.95 14.55
C GLU A 179 12.38 -10.11 15.96
N SER A 180 12.10 -9.16 16.86
CA SER A 180 12.54 -9.24 18.26
C SER A 180 11.63 -8.43 19.19
N ASP A 181 11.35 -8.97 20.37
CA ASP A 181 10.47 -8.37 21.39
C ASP A 181 11.10 -7.20 22.18
N SER A 182 12.27 -6.73 21.81
CA SER A 182 13.17 -5.98 22.71
C SER A 182 13.03 -4.45 22.70
N LYS A 183 12.02 -3.88 22.04
CA LYS A 183 11.83 -2.42 22.04
C LYS A 183 10.51 -2.03 22.68
N GLU A 184 10.58 -1.03 23.52
CA GLU A 184 9.42 -0.32 24.04
C GLU A 184 8.67 0.36 22.89
N LEU A 185 7.34 0.28 22.92
CA LEU A 185 6.49 0.97 21.96
C LEU A 185 6.60 2.48 22.17
N LYS A 186 6.77 3.21 21.08
CA LYS A 186 6.71 4.66 21.04
C LYS A 186 5.63 5.08 20.07
N LEU A 187 4.44 5.37 20.60
CA LEU A 187 3.31 5.82 19.81
C LEU A 187 3.57 7.22 19.25
N ASP A 188 3.06 7.49 18.06
CA ASP A 188 3.04 8.83 17.50
C ASP A 188 1.83 9.64 18.01
N ALA A 189 1.71 10.90 17.55
CA ALA A 189 0.65 11.81 17.98
C ALA A 189 -0.76 11.41 17.48
N THR A 190 -0.88 10.42 16.59
CA THR A 190 -2.17 9.96 16.06
C THR A 190 -2.78 8.84 16.90
N SER A 191 -2.06 8.37 17.92
CA SER A 191 -2.45 7.26 18.80
C SER A 191 -2.30 7.64 20.27
N GLU A 192 -3.33 7.43 21.08
CA GLU A 192 -3.32 7.70 22.51
C GLU A 192 -2.79 6.52 23.34
N ASN A 193 -3.26 5.33 23.00
CA ASN A 193 -2.98 4.09 23.72
C ASN A 193 -2.65 2.95 22.78
N SER A 194 -2.10 1.87 23.33
CA SER A 194 -1.89 0.62 22.60
C SER A 194 -2.25 -0.59 23.43
N LYS A 195 -2.70 -1.66 22.79
CA LYS A 195 -2.93 -2.96 23.41
C LYS A 195 -2.53 -4.10 22.50
N TRP A 196 -2.11 -5.20 23.11
CA TRP A 196 -1.85 -6.45 22.43
C TRP A 196 -3.02 -7.39 22.62
N ILE A 197 -3.62 -7.85 21.52
CA ILE A 197 -4.77 -8.76 21.54
C ILE A 197 -4.38 -10.15 21.03
N SER A 198 -5.20 -11.17 21.38
CA SER A 198 -5.09 -12.51 20.80
C SER A 198 -5.27 -12.46 19.28
N LEU A 199 -4.65 -13.38 18.56
CA LEU A 199 -4.94 -13.56 17.13
C LEU A 199 -6.19 -14.40 16.88
N ASP A 200 -6.78 -15.06 17.89
CA ASP A 200 -8.04 -15.80 17.69
C ASP A 200 -9.20 -14.81 17.59
N PRO A 201 -9.95 -14.81 16.46
CA PRO A 201 -11.10 -13.92 16.32
C PRO A 201 -12.18 -14.12 17.40
N LYS A 202 -12.23 -15.29 18.02
CA LYS A 202 -13.20 -15.60 19.09
C LYS A 202 -12.93 -14.84 20.38
N ASP A 203 -11.64 -14.56 20.65
CA ASP A 203 -11.24 -13.82 21.84
C ASP A 203 -11.48 -12.31 21.69
N ASN A 204 -11.89 -11.87 20.48
CA ASN A 204 -11.97 -10.46 20.08
C ASN A 204 -13.38 -10.08 19.57
N GLU A 205 -14.42 -10.66 20.13
CA GLU A 205 -15.81 -10.40 19.68
C GLU A 205 -16.26 -8.95 19.91
N LEU A 206 -15.66 -8.28 20.89
CA LEU A 206 -15.95 -6.88 21.21
C LEU A 206 -15.12 -5.87 20.42
N GLU A 207 -14.13 -6.34 19.65
CA GLU A 207 -13.34 -5.44 18.81
C GLU A 207 -14.12 -4.99 17.58
N ASP A 208 -13.69 -3.87 16.98
CA ASP A 208 -14.31 -3.36 15.78
C ASP A 208 -14.36 -4.40 14.67
N LYS A 209 -15.41 -4.35 13.86
CA LYS A 209 -15.65 -5.25 12.73
C LYS A 209 -14.44 -5.31 11.78
N TYR A 210 -13.78 -4.19 11.56
CA TYR A 210 -12.62 -4.12 10.66
C TYR A 210 -11.45 -4.95 11.20
N VAL A 211 -11.12 -4.81 12.50
CA VAL A 211 -10.09 -5.59 13.18
C VAL A 211 -10.43 -7.08 13.14
N ARG A 212 -11.68 -7.43 13.47
CA ARG A 212 -12.13 -8.83 13.43
C ARG A 212 -12.02 -9.44 12.04
N GLN A 213 -12.36 -8.70 10.99
CA GLN A 213 -12.20 -9.14 9.61
C GLN A 213 -10.72 -9.39 9.25
N ALA A 214 -9.80 -8.55 9.71
CA ALA A 214 -8.36 -8.77 9.51
C ALA A 214 -7.90 -10.09 10.14
N LEU A 215 -8.34 -10.38 11.37
CA LEU A 215 -8.04 -11.65 12.07
C LEU A 215 -8.66 -12.88 11.36
N LEU A 216 -9.89 -12.73 10.85
CA LEU A 216 -10.52 -13.78 10.04
C LEU A 216 -9.77 -14.06 8.74
N ARG A 217 -9.26 -13.03 8.07
CA ARG A 217 -8.42 -13.18 6.88
C ARG A 217 -7.10 -13.85 7.19
N LEU A 218 -6.47 -13.49 8.30
CA LEU A 218 -5.26 -14.16 8.78
C LEU A 218 -5.52 -15.66 8.98
N ARG A 219 -6.63 -16.01 9.66
CA ARG A 219 -7.03 -17.39 9.88
C ARG A 219 -7.33 -18.14 8.58
N ALA A 220 -7.99 -17.49 7.63
CA ALA A 220 -8.29 -18.09 6.32
C ALA A 220 -7.02 -18.33 5.49
N TRP A 221 -6.05 -17.40 5.56
CA TRP A 221 -4.76 -17.54 4.89
C TRP A 221 -3.93 -18.68 5.48
N ASN A 222 -3.82 -18.74 6.81
CA ASN A 222 -3.08 -19.79 7.49
C ASN A 222 -3.67 -20.11 8.88
N PRO A 223 -4.52 -21.15 9.01
CA PRO A 223 -5.12 -21.52 10.28
C PRO A 223 -4.10 -21.90 11.36
N ASN A 224 -2.93 -22.39 10.96
CA ASN A 224 -1.87 -22.81 11.88
C ASN A 224 -0.99 -21.63 12.33
N TYR A 225 -1.10 -20.48 11.68
CA TYR A 225 -0.34 -19.28 12.05
C TYR A 225 -0.70 -18.80 13.47
N ILE A 226 -1.95 -18.97 13.86
CA ILE A 226 -2.49 -18.59 15.18
C ILE A 226 -1.99 -19.53 16.27
N ARG A 227 -1.78 -20.80 15.90
CA ARG A 227 -1.34 -21.85 16.83
C ARG A 227 0.17 -22.00 16.73
N TYR A 228 0.86 -21.44 17.70
CA TYR A 228 2.29 -21.73 17.88
C TYR A 228 2.41 -23.06 18.61
N ARG A 229 2.86 -24.10 17.88
CA ARG A 229 3.30 -25.35 18.50
C ARG A 229 4.78 -25.32 18.75
#